data_1808a31842c29db32aaf84de851f1a36
#
_entry.id   1808a31842c29db32aaf84de851f1a36
#
_cell.length_a   1.000
_cell.length_b   1.000
_cell.length_c   1.000
_cell.angle_alpha   90.00
_cell.angle_beta   90.00
_cell.angle_gamma   90.00
#
_symmetry.space_group_name_H-M   'P 1'
#
loop_
_entity.id
_entity.type
_entity.pdbx_description
1 polymer ?
#
loop_
_entity_poly.entity_id
_entity_poly.type
_entity_poly.pdbx_seq_one_letter_code
_entity_poly.pdbx_strand_id
1 'polypeptide(L)'
;MIAVIGCNPVINSKEEVDRTTIVLPTEQEELVKRVAAVNPNTIVALISNYPYAIGELEKNVPAILLSASGSQELGHGIADVLTGKAAAAGRLNMTWYRSDEDLPDMNDYDIIQGKRTYQYFDREVLYPFGYGLTYAAFSYEKMQIKKERGCIKVSCFIKNTGERSADEIVQLYVHKKGSRVQRPIRQLVGFERIHDIQPKETRKVTFMVQLWELEYYDVISERMILEDGTYQFMAGASSQDLSLIHISEPTRRSYI
;
A
#
# COMPACT_ATOMS: atom_id res chain seq x y z
N MET A 1 19.16 0.52 20.18
CA MET A 1 19.88 -0.58 19.52
C MET A 1 19.21 -0.85 18.17
N ILE A 2 19.91 -1.42 17.19
CA ILE A 2 19.32 -1.76 15.89
C ILE A 2 19.49 -3.26 15.68
N ALA A 3 18.37 -3.98 15.50
CA ALA A 3 18.36 -5.39 15.11
C ALA A 3 18.10 -5.48 13.59
N VAL A 4 19.03 -6.08 12.86
CA VAL A 4 18.89 -6.28 11.41
C VAL A 4 18.48 -7.73 11.16
N ILE A 5 17.33 -7.91 10.52
CA ILE A 5 16.75 -9.22 10.18
C ILE A 5 16.22 -9.20 8.75
N GLY A 6 15.79 -10.32 8.24
CA GLY A 6 15.13 -10.34 6.94
C GLY A 6 15.26 -11.63 6.18
N CYS A 7 15.02 -11.51 4.89
CA CYS A 7 14.99 -12.60 3.93
C CYS A 7 16.39 -12.84 3.34
N ASN A 8 16.86 -14.07 3.45
CA ASN A 8 18.07 -14.51 2.77
C ASN A 8 17.67 -15.38 1.55
N PRO A 9 18.03 -14.99 0.32
CA PRO A 9 17.63 -15.72 -0.88
C PRO A 9 18.22 -17.14 -0.98
N VAL A 10 19.25 -17.44 -0.22
CA VAL A 10 19.86 -18.77 -0.20
C VAL A 10 19.26 -19.69 0.87
N ILE A 11 18.82 -19.10 1.99
CA ILE A 11 18.40 -19.88 3.18
C ILE A 11 16.87 -20.02 3.23
N ASN A 12 16.15 -18.91 3.19
CA ASN A 12 14.72 -18.89 3.51
C ASN A 12 13.84 -18.22 2.46
N SER A 13 14.36 -18.03 1.25
CA SER A 13 13.60 -17.46 0.12
C SER A 13 14.28 -17.78 -1.20
N LYS A 14 14.38 -19.07 -1.50
CA LYS A 14 15.02 -19.56 -2.72
C LYS A 14 14.12 -19.33 -3.93
N GLU A 15 14.70 -19.02 -5.07
CA GLU A 15 13.98 -18.73 -6.30
C GLU A 15 13.11 -19.88 -6.78
N GLU A 16 13.58 -21.12 -6.67
CA GLU A 16 12.89 -22.32 -7.15
C GLU A 16 12.15 -23.10 -6.05
N VAL A 17 12.15 -22.58 -4.84
CA VAL A 17 11.53 -23.24 -3.69
C VAL A 17 10.67 -22.24 -2.92
N ASP A 18 9.37 -22.35 -3.08
CA ASP A 18 8.40 -21.51 -2.39
C ASP A 18 8.50 -21.67 -0.86
N ARG A 19 8.28 -20.58 -0.16
CA ARG A 19 8.14 -20.61 1.29
C ARG A 19 6.82 -21.31 1.63
N THR A 20 6.85 -22.14 2.65
CA THR A 20 5.66 -22.81 3.16
C THR A 20 4.88 -21.97 4.17
N THR A 21 5.42 -20.82 4.59
CA THR A 21 4.85 -19.94 5.61
C THR A 21 5.29 -18.49 5.36
N ILE A 22 4.45 -17.54 5.74
CA ILE A 22 4.81 -16.11 5.79
C ILE A 22 5.31 -15.68 7.19
N VAL A 23 5.41 -16.61 8.13
CA VAL A 23 5.95 -16.32 9.47
C VAL A 23 7.45 -16.05 9.38
N LEU A 24 7.92 -15.10 10.17
CA LEU A 24 9.35 -14.82 10.29
C LEU A 24 10.08 -16.03 10.90
N PRO A 25 11.30 -16.38 10.45
CA PRO A 25 12.07 -17.46 11.07
C PRO A 25 12.20 -17.28 12.59
N THR A 26 11.97 -18.35 13.34
CA THR A 26 11.92 -18.34 14.82
C THR A 26 13.18 -17.75 15.43
N GLU A 27 14.35 -18.02 14.85
CA GLU A 27 15.64 -17.52 15.34
C GLU A 27 15.74 -15.99 15.22
N GLN A 28 15.11 -15.41 14.20
CA GLN A 28 15.08 -13.96 14.01
C GLN A 28 14.12 -13.29 15.01
N GLU A 29 12.95 -13.89 15.25
CA GLU A 29 12.04 -13.41 16.29
C GLU A 29 12.67 -13.47 17.68
N GLU A 30 13.32 -14.57 18.01
CA GLU A 30 14.00 -14.77 19.28
C GLU A 30 15.15 -13.77 19.45
N LEU A 31 15.94 -13.52 18.39
CA LEU A 31 16.97 -12.48 18.39
C LEU A 31 16.39 -11.13 18.77
N VAL A 32 15.31 -10.70 18.10
CA VAL A 32 14.69 -9.40 18.37
C VAL A 32 14.13 -9.34 19.78
N LYS A 33 13.44 -10.38 20.26
CA LYS A 33 12.92 -10.46 21.64
C LYS A 33 14.02 -10.29 22.68
N ARG A 34 15.15 -10.98 22.52
CA ARG A 34 16.30 -10.86 23.44
C ARG A 34 16.93 -9.49 23.42
N VAL A 35 17.11 -8.91 22.23
CA VAL A 35 17.68 -7.57 22.08
C VAL A 35 16.75 -6.51 22.69
N ALA A 36 15.45 -6.59 22.43
CA ALA A 36 14.45 -5.68 22.98
C ALA A 36 14.33 -5.78 24.51
N ALA A 37 14.47 -6.99 25.08
CA ALA A 37 14.48 -7.19 26.52
C ALA A 37 15.64 -6.49 27.23
N VAL A 38 16.80 -6.35 26.55
CA VAL A 38 17.97 -5.63 27.09
C VAL A 38 17.88 -4.13 26.82
N ASN A 39 17.29 -3.73 25.71
CA ASN A 39 17.13 -2.33 25.34
C ASN A 39 15.75 -2.07 24.72
N PRO A 40 14.81 -1.45 25.46
CA PRO A 40 13.46 -1.17 24.96
C PRO A 40 13.41 -0.19 23.76
N ASN A 41 14.50 0.58 23.52
CA ASN A 41 14.65 1.45 22.35
C ASN A 41 15.28 0.69 21.16
N THR A 42 14.92 -0.57 20.98
CA THR A 42 15.39 -1.38 19.84
C THR A 42 14.54 -1.10 18.61
N ILE A 43 15.20 -0.69 17.52
CA ILE A 43 14.60 -0.54 16.20
C ILE A 43 14.92 -1.78 15.38
N VAL A 44 13.95 -2.28 14.64
CA VAL A 44 14.17 -3.38 13.69
C VAL A 44 14.36 -2.83 12.29
N ALA A 45 15.46 -3.19 11.64
CA ALA A 45 15.66 -3.01 10.21
C ALA A 45 15.37 -4.36 9.52
N LEU A 46 14.19 -4.47 8.91
CA LEU A 46 13.74 -5.65 8.19
C LEU A 46 14.10 -5.50 6.71
N ILE A 47 14.98 -6.36 6.20
CA ILE A 47 15.37 -6.36 4.80
C ILE A 47 14.66 -7.52 4.10
N SER A 48 13.63 -7.20 3.31
CA SER A 48 12.82 -8.22 2.64
C SER A 48 12.10 -7.68 1.40
N ASN A 49 12.01 -8.54 0.38
CA ASN A 49 11.19 -8.29 -0.80
C ASN A 49 9.78 -8.92 -0.66
N TYR A 50 9.51 -9.60 0.45
CA TYR A 50 8.28 -10.34 0.69
C TYR A 50 7.64 -9.93 2.00
N PRO A 51 6.30 -10.01 2.13
CA PRO A 51 5.63 -9.78 3.39
C PRO A 51 5.92 -10.90 4.40
N TYR A 52 5.91 -10.54 5.67
CA TYR A 52 5.98 -11.44 6.81
C TYR A 52 4.84 -11.19 7.80
N ALA A 53 4.36 -12.24 8.43
CA ALA A 53 3.46 -12.14 9.57
C ALA A 53 4.29 -11.79 10.82
N ILE A 54 4.49 -10.51 11.08
CA ILE A 54 5.36 -9.98 12.15
C ILE A 54 4.59 -9.31 13.30
N GLY A 55 3.31 -9.64 13.47
CA GLY A 55 2.47 -8.98 14.48
C GLY A 55 2.97 -9.13 15.92
N GLU A 56 3.63 -10.24 16.26
CA GLU A 56 4.25 -10.40 17.57
C GLU A 56 5.52 -9.56 17.73
N LEU A 57 6.30 -9.41 16.66
CA LEU A 57 7.48 -8.56 16.67
C LEU A 57 7.11 -7.09 16.82
N GLU A 58 6.07 -6.63 16.11
CA GLU A 58 5.56 -5.26 16.17
C GLU A 58 5.23 -4.81 17.61
N LYS A 59 4.66 -5.72 18.41
CA LYS A 59 4.31 -5.41 19.81
C LYS A 59 5.51 -5.20 20.73
N ASN A 60 6.68 -5.69 20.34
CA ASN A 60 7.89 -5.74 21.18
C ASN A 60 8.90 -4.64 20.86
N VAL A 61 8.71 -3.86 19.80
CA VAL A 61 9.66 -2.82 19.38
C VAL A 61 8.95 -1.52 19.03
N PRO A 62 9.58 -0.35 19.31
CA PRO A 62 8.97 0.95 19.04
C PRO A 62 8.94 1.33 17.55
N ALA A 63 9.79 0.70 16.71
CA ALA A 63 9.84 1.01 15.29
C ALA A 63 10.40 -0.15 14.45
N ILE A 64 9.82 -0.29 13.25
CA ILE A 64 10.28 -1.22 12.22
C ILE A 64 10.52 -0.43 10.94
N LEU A 65 11.73 -0.50 10.40
CA LEU A 65 12.09 0.04 9.09
C LEU A 65 12.18 -1.11 8.10
N LEU A 66 11.27 -1.15 7.13
CA LEU A 66 11.34 -2.10 6.02
C LEU A 66 12.17 -1.52 4.88
N SER A 67 13.08 -2.31 4.35
CA SER A 67 13.78 -2.05 3.10
C SER A 67 13.72 -3.28 2.20
N ALA A 68 13.53 -3.07 0.91
CA ALA A 68 13.76 -4.13 -0.06
C ALA A 68 15.26 -4.49 -0.11
N SER A 69 15.58 -5.68 -0.64
CA SER A 69 16.96 -6.04 -0.95
C SER A 69 17.53 -5.03 -1.94
N GLY A 70 18.56 -4.32 -1.53
CA GLY A 70 19.21 -3.30 -2.31
C GLY A 70 20.60 -3.73 -2.78
N SER A 71 21.29 -2.80 -3.43
CA SER A 71 22.68 -2.97 -3.82
C SER A 71 23.64 -2.37 -2.77
N GLN A 72 24.81 -1.99 -3.18
CA GLN A 72 25.91 -1.50 -2.33
C GLN A 72 25.55 -0.29 -1.43
N GLU A 73 24.58 0.54 -1.81
CA GLU A 73 24.16 1.74 -1.05
C GLU A 73 23.03 1.48 -0.04
N LEU A 74 22.58 0.24 0.11
CA LEU A 74 21.49 -0.14 1.03
C LEU A 74 21.73 0.35 2.46
N GLY A 75 22.93 0.12 2.97
CA GLY A 75 23.31 0.53 4.33
C GLY A 75 23.27 2.04 4.55
N HIS A 76 23.70 2.82 3.56
CA HIS A 76 23.63 4.28 3.61
C HIS A 76 22.18 4.77 3.61
N GLY A 77 21.32 4.22 2.73
CA GLY A 77 19.90 4.57 2.70
C GLY A 77 19.17 4.28 4.00
N ILE A 78 19.42 3.11 4.60
CA ILE A 78 18.88 2.75 5.93
C ILE A 78 19.38 3.72 7.01
N ALA A 79 20.69 4.02 7.02
CA ALA A 79 21.29 4.94 7.99
C ALA A 79 20.73 6.36 7.86
N ASP A 80 20.54 6.86 6.66
CA ASP A 80 19.98 8.20 6.41
C ASP A 80 18.55 8.33 6.96
N VAL A 81 17.73 7.29 6.84
CA VAL A 81 16.39 7.27 7.43
C VAL A 81 16.48 7.17 8.96
N LEU A 82 17.26 6.23 9.50
CA LEU A 82 17.37 6.02 10.96
C LEU A 82 17.93 7.25 11.70
N THR A 83 18.80 8.01 11.06
CA THR A 83 19.38 9.23 11.64
C THR A 83 18.52 10.49 11.41
N GLY A 84 17.43 10.36 10.63
CA GLY A 84 16.56 11.48 10.28
C GLY A 84 17.15 12.44 9.25
N LYS A 85 18.23 12.06 8.56
CA LYS A 85 18.79 12.81 7.43
C LYS A 85 17.86 12.76 6.21
N ALA A 86 17.14 11.65 6.05
CA ALA A 86 16.07 11.49 5.07
C ALA A 86 14.78 11.07 5.75
N ALA A 87 13.63 11.53 5.27
CA ALA A 87 12.34 11.02 5.69
C ALA A 87 11.96 9.77 4.85
N ALA A 88 11.48 8.73 5.51
CA ALA A 88 10.92 7.59 4.80
C ALA A 88 9.68 8.04 4.00
N ALA A 89 9.59 7.61 2.74
CA ALA A 89 8.45 7.89 1.87
C ALA A 89 7.98 6.66 1.10
N GLY A 90 8.62 5.51 1.31
CA GLY A 90 8.21 4.22 0.72
C GLY A 90 6.83 3.79 1.20
N ARG A 91 6.11 3.07 0.34
CA ARG A 91 4.81 2.47 0.65
C ARG A 91 4.85 0.98 0.32
N LEU A 92 4.16 0.18 1.13
CA LEU A 92 4.06 -1.25 0.89
C LEU A 92 3.34 -1.52 -0.43
N ASN A 93 3.97 -2.29 -1.28
CA ASN A 93 3.43 -2.71 -2.58
C ASN A 93 2.66 -4.04 -2.52
N MET A 94 2.46 -4.56 -1.32
CA MET A 94 1.72 -5.80 -1.03
C MET A 94 0.91 -5.65 0.24
N THR A 95 -0.18 -6.41 0.36
CA THR A 95 -0.90 -6.59 1.61
C THR A 95 -0.09 -7.48 2.55
N TRP A 96 0.09 -7.06 3.80
CA TRP A 96 0.74 -7.85 4.84
C TRP A 96 -0.32 -8.50 5.72
N TYR A 97 -0.43 -9.80 5.64
CA TYR A 97 -1.40 -10.60 6.38
C TYR A 97 -0.92 -10.85 7.81
N ARG A 98 -1.86 -11.19 8.70
CA ARG A 98 -1.57 -11.43 10.12
C ARG A 98 -0.96 -12.81 10.37
N SER A 99 -1.38 -13.81 9.60
CA SER A 99 -0.95 -15.20 9.72
C SER A 99 -1.12 -15.98 8.42
N ASP A 100 -0.58 -17.18 8.37
CA ASP A 100 -0.78 -18.12 7.26
C ASP A 100 -2.27 -18.48 7.06
N GLU A 101 -3.09 -18.43 8.13
CA GLU A 101 -4.53 -18.70 8.07
C GLU A 101 -5.31 -17.67 7.23
N ASP A 102 -4.71 -16.54 6.95
CA ASP A 102 -5.28 -15.51 6.07
C ASP A 102 -5.08 -15.82 4.60
N LEU A 103 -4.22 -16.77 4.28
CA LEU A 103 -3.89 -17.14 2.91
C LEU A 103 -4.79 -18.30 2.44
N PRO A 104 -5.28 -18.28 1.19
CA PRO A 104 -5.89 -19.44 0.58
C PRO A 104 -4.84 -20.50 0.25
N ASP A 105 -5.29 -21.69 -0.14
CA ASP A 105 -4.39 -22.75 -0.63
C ASP A 105 -3.43 -22.20 -1.70
N MET A 106 -2.18 -22.65 -1.67
CA MET A 106 -1.14 -22.17 -2.60
C MET A 106 -1.49 -22.43 -4.06
N ASN A 107 -2.22 -23.51 -4.34
CA ASN A 107 -2.66 -23.89 -5.69
C ASN A 107 -3.97 -23.22 -6.13
N ASP A 108 -4.62 -22.46 -5.24
CA ASP A 108 -5.79 -21.67 -5.60
C ASP A 108 -5.35 -20.36 -6.26
N TYR A 109 -5.47 -20.29 -7.58
CA TYR A 109 -5.13 -19.10 -8.38
C TYR A 109 -6.31 -18.16 -8.62
N ASP A 110 -7.51 -18.48 -8.12
CA ASP A 110 -8.65 -17.59 -8.21
C ASP A 110 -8.53 -16.47 -7.16
N ILE A 111 -8.06 -15.32 -7.59
CA ILE A 111 -7.86 -14.16 -6.70
C ILE A 111 -9.16 -13.62 -6.11
N ILE A 112 -10.29 -13.86 -6.77
CA ILE A 112 -11.62 -13.41 -6.34
C ILE A 112 -12.18 -14.37 -5.29
N GLN A 113 -12.25 -15.65 -5.58
CA GLN A 113 -12.77 -16.67 -4.68
C GLN A 113 -11.85 -16.86 -3.46
N GLY A 114 -10.54 -16.89 -3.70
CA GLY A 114 -9.52 -16.95 -2.66
C GLY A 114 -9.37 -15.63 -1.88
N LYS A 115 -10.15 -14.59 -2.21
CA LYS A 115 -10.11 -13.26 -1.54
C LYS A 115 -8.69 -12.72 -1.40
N ARG A 116 -7.89 -12.80 -2.45
CA ARG A 116 -6.50 -12.37 -2.41
C ARG A 116 -6.34 -10.86 -2.54
N THR A 117 -5.28 -10.34 -1.98
CA THR A 117 -4.83 -8.95 -2.05
C THR A 117 -5.82 -7.93 -1.46
N TYR A 118 -5.39 -6.67 -1.35
CA TYR A 118 -6.22 -5.55 -0.90
C TYR A 118 -7.49 -5.35 -1.75
N GLN A 119 -7.54 -5.96 -2.93
CA GLN A 119 -8.69 -5.84 -3.82
C GLN A 119 -9.89 -6.68 -3.36
N TYR A 120 -9.64 -7.84 -2.78
CA TYR A 120 -10.70 -8.78 -2.43
C TYR A 120 -10.65 -9.28 -0.98
N PHE A 121 -9.54 -9.07 -0.28
CA PHE A 121 -9.41 -9.45 1.13
C PHE A 121 -10.23 -8.48 2.01
N ASP A 122 -11.20 -9.03 2.72
CA ASP A 122 -12.21 -8.28 3.49
C ASP A 122 -12.04 -8.39 5.01
N ARG A 123 -10.97 -9.06 5.46
CA ARG A 123 -10.61 -9.20 6.87
C ARG A 123 -9.55 -8.16 7.28
N GLU A 124 -9.25 -8.13 8.56
CA GLU A 124 -8.21 -7.27 9.10
C GLU A 124 -6.82 -7.76 8.66
N VAL A 125 -5.97 -6.85 8.23
CA VAL A 125 -4.59 -7.12 7.82
C VAL A 125 -3.60 -6.57 8.84
N LEU A 126 -2.38 -7.04 8.82
CA LEU A 126 -1.30 -6.47 9.63
C LEU A 126 -0.97 -5.05 9.13
N TYR A 127 -0.63 -4.96 7.84
CA TYR A 127 -0.48 -3.67 7.15
C TYR A 127 -1.20 -3.69 5.80
N PRO A 128 -2.00 -2.66 5.48
CA PRO A 128 -2.67 -2.60 4.20
C PRO A 128 -1.70 -2.29 3.05
N PHE A 129 -2.10 -2.64 1.84
CA PHE A 129 -1.43 -2.18 0.62
C PHE A 129 -1.34 -0.64 0.61
N GLY A 130 -0.19 -0.13 0.24
CA GLY A 130 0.06 1.31 0.20
C GLY A 130 0.45 1.93 1.54
N TYR A 131 0.47 1.17 2.64
CA TYR A 131 0.85 1.66 3.97
C TYR A 131 2.31 2.07 4.06
N GLY A 132 2.58 3.09 4.86
CA GLY A 132 3.92 3.51 5.25
C GLY A 132 3.87 4.81 6.03
N LEU A 133 4.78 4.96 6.98
CA LEU A 133 4.92 6.15 7.81
C LEU A 133 6.06 7.04 7.29
N THR A 134 6.00 8.31 7.67
CA THR A 134 7.05 9.29 7.41
C THR A 134 7.28 10.14 8.66
N TYR A 135 8.30 11.02 8.64
CA TYR A 135 8.56 11.94 9.75
C TYR A 135 7.76 13.25 9.67
N ALA A 136 6.85 13.35 8.71
CA ALA A 136 5.87 14.44 8.59
C ALA A 136 4.46 13.89 8.83
N ALA A 137 3.48 14.77 8.90
CA ALA A 137 2.06 14.45 8.92
C ALA A 137 1.37 15.17 7.77
N PHE A 138 0.44 14.49 7.12
CA PHE A 138 -0.28 15.05 5.98
C PHE A 138 -1.78 15.02 6.20
N SER A 139 -2.48 16.06 5.73
CA SER A 139 -3.92 16.10 5.59
C SER A 139 -4.32 16.17 4.13
N TYR A 140 -5.44 15.52 3.79
CA TYR A 140 -6.01 15.49 2.45
C TYR A 140 -7.28 16.32 2.44
N GLU A 141 -7.43 17.22 1.47
CA GLU A 141 -8.51 18.19 1.46
C GLU A 141 -9.12 18.37 0.06
N LYS A 142 -10.39 18.76 0.02
CA LYS A 142 -11.08 19.32 -1.17
C LYS A 142 -10.97 18.46 -2.43
N MET A 143 -11.38 17.20 -2.34
CA MET A 143 -11.46 16.37 -3.54
C MET A 143 -12.50 16.91 -4.50
N GLN A 144 -12.12 16.99 -5.78
CA GLN A 144 -12.97 17.44 -6.89
C GLN A 144 -12.90 16.43 -8.02
N ILE A 145 -14.05 16.13 -8.60
CA ILE A 145 -14.17 15.25 -9.77
C ILE A 145 -14.77 16.04 -10.90
N LYS A 146 -14.14 15.97 -12.08
CA LYS A 146 -14.64 16.54 -13.31
C LYS A 146 -14.63 15.50 -14.42
N LYS A 147 -15.77 15.32 -15.08
CA LYS A 147 -15.85 14.49 -16.27
C LYS A 147 -15.25 15.26 -17.46
N GLU A 148 -14.38 14.61 -18.19
CA GLU A 148 -13.78 15.12 -19.42
C GLU A 148 -13.95 14.07 -20.54
N ARG A 149 -13.68 14.45 -21.79
CA ARG A 149 -13.86 13.52 -22.92
C ARG A 149 -12.92 12.30 -22.76
N GLY A 150 -13.50 11.12 -22.56
CA GLY A 150 -12.77 9.85 -22.45
C GLY A 150 -12.10 9.59 -21.10
N CYS A 151 -12.16 10.52 -20.14
CA CYS A 151 -11.53 10.36 -18.84
C CYS A 151 -12.27 11.08 -17.70
N ILE A 152 -11.87 10.76 -16.47
CA ILE A 152 -12.31 11.41 -15.25
C ILE A 152 -11.10 12.09 -14.62
N LYS A 153 -11.15 13.40 -14.51
CA LYS A 153 -10.15 14.20 -13.80
C LYS A 153 -10.51 14.25 -12.32
N VAL A 154 -9.63 13.73 -11.48
CA VAL A 154 -9.76 13.76 -10.02
C VAL A 154 -8.63 14.62 -9.46
N SER A 155 -8.95 15.59 -8.62
CA SER A 155 -7.93 16.41 -7.96
C SER A 155 -8.22 16.57 -6.48
N CYS A 156 -7.16 16.67 -5.67
CA CYS A 156 -7.23 16.97 -4.24
C CYS A 156 -6.05 17.84 -3.82
N PHE A 157 -6.07 18.31 -2.59
CA PHE A 157 -4.97 19.07 -1.99
C PHE A 157 -4.38 18.28 -0.85
N ILE A 158 -3.05 18.27 -0.78
CA ILE A 158 -2.28 17.63 0.30
C ILE A 158 -1.54 18.74 1.04
N LYS A 159 -1.72 18.77 2.35
CA LYS A 159 -1.05 19.76 3.22
C LYS A 159 -0.16 19.04 4.20
N ASN A 160 1.09 19.47 4.29
CA ASN A 160 1.98 19.04 5.36
C ASN A 160 1.57 19.76 6.64
N THR A 161 1.06 19.01 7.62
CA THR A 161 0.65 19.50 8.93
C THR A 161 1.74 19.29 9.99
N GLY A 162 2.81 18.58 9.64
CA GLY A 162 3.97 18.34 10.49
C GLY A 162 4.98 19.49 10.48
N GLU A 163 6.11 19.27 11.16
CA GLU A 163 7.17 20.25 11.34
C GLU A 163 8.42 20.00 10.47
N ARG A 164 8.43 18.91 9.71
CA ARG A 164 9.54 18.54 8.82
C ARG A 164 9.04 18.47 7.38
N SER A 165 9.93 18.78 6.44
CA SER A 165 9.66 18.46 5.04
C SER A 165 9.71 16.95 4.81
N ALA A 166 8.85 16.46 3.93
CA ALA A 166 8.86 15.06 3.50
C ALA A 166 8.12 14.91 2.19
N ASP A 167 8.37 13.76 1.54
CA ASP A 167 7.58 13.32 0.40
C ASP A 167 6.28 12.67 0.88
N GLU A 168 5.23 12.81 0.09
CA GLU A 168 3.99 12.04 0.27
C GLU A 168 3.63 11.29 -1.00
N ILE A 169 3.15 10.04 -0.87
CA ILE A 169 2.63 9.25 -1.98
C ILE A 169 1.11 9.21 -1.88
N VAL A 170 0.50 10.08 -2.68
CA VAL A 170 -0.96 10.18 -2.78
C VAL A 170 -1.46 9.03 -3.64
N GLN A 171 -2.45 8.28 -3.14
CA GLN A 171 -3.02 7.12 -3.81
C GLN A 171 -4.48 7.37 -4.12
N LEU A 172 -4.91 7.09 -5.35
CA LEU A 172 -6.29 7.19 -5.79
C LEU A 172 -6.85 5.80 -6.06
N TYR A 173 -7.93 5.47 -5.37
CA TYR A 173 -8.66 4.21 -5.51
C TYR A 173 -10.06 4.43 -6.06
N VAL A 174 -10.60 3.39 -6.67
CA VAL A 174 -11.98 3.37 -7.16
C VAL A 174 -12.69 2.08 -6.71
N HIS A 175 -13.99 2.20 -6.45
CA HIS A 175 -14.91 1.09 -6.24
C HIS A 175 -16.17 1.28 -7.07
N LYS A 176 -16.60 0.25 -7.80
CA LYS A 176 -17.87 0.25 -8.54
C LYS A 176 -18.99 -0.29 -7.64
N LYS A 177 -19.94 0.56 -7.29
CA LYS A 177 -21.11 0.17 -6.49
C LYS A 177 -22.17 -0.53 -7.34
N GLY A 178 -22.78 -1.59 -6.79
CA GLY A 178 -23.90 -2.28 -7.43
C GLY A 178 -23.56 -2.87 -8.79
N SER A 179 -22.35 -3.43 -8.94
CA SER A 179 -21.93 -4.11 -10.17
C SER A 179 -22.63 -5.46 -10.34
N ARG A 180 -22.80 -5.87 -11.60
CA ARG A 180 -23.35 -7.18 -11.96
C ARG A 180 -22.40 -8.34 -11.68
N VAL A 181 -21.11 -8.03 -11.58
CA VAL A 181 -20.04 -8.97 -11.28
C VAL A 181 -19.32 -8.54 -10.01
N GLN A 182 -18.60 -9.47 -9.38
CA GLN A 182 -17.76 -9.13 -8.26
C GLN A 182 -16.62 -8.23 -8.71
N ARG A 183 -16.57 -7.01 -8.14
CA ARG A 183 -15.54 -6.01 -8.42
C ARG A 183 -14.63 -5.88 -7.19
N PRO A 184 -13.40 -5.39 -7.37
CA PRO A 184 -12.53 -5.07 -6.25
C PRO A 184 -13.22 -4.20 -5.19
N ILE A 185 -12.99 -4.49 -3.92
CA ILE A 185 -13.38 -3.61 -2.80
C ILE A 185 -12.77 -2.23 -3.02
N ARG A 186 -11.53 -2.19 -3.52
CA ARG A 186 -10.80 -0.99 -3.95
C ARG A 186 -9.83 -1.39 -5.06
N GLN A 187 -9.75 -0.57 -6.09
CA GLN A 187 -8.78 -0.72 -7.17
C GLN A 187 -7.94 0.55 -7.23
N LEU A 188 -6.62 0.42 -7.10
CA LEU A 188 -5.70 1.54 -7.32
C LEU A 188 -5.77 1.94 -8.80
N VAL A 189 -6.10 3.20 -9.07
CA VAL A 189 -6.19 3.76 -10.43
C VAL A 189 -5.23 4.92 -10.65
N GLY A 190 -4.46 5.29 -9.63
CA GLY A 190 -3.40 6.28 -9.75
C GLY A 190 -2.65 6.47 -8.45
N PHE A 191 -1.38 6.84 -8.57
CA PHE A 191 -0.58 7.31 -7.44
C PHE A 191 0.41 8.36 -7.94
N GLU A 192 0.78 9.27 -7.05
CA GLU A 192 1.76 10.30 -7.35
C GLU A 192 2.62 10.58 -6.13
N ARG A 193 3.93 10.61 -6.31
CA ARG A 193 4.89 11.02 -5.28
C ARG A 193 5.11 12.52 -5.39
N ILE A 194 4.72 13.23 -4.37
CA ILE A 194 4.93 14.66 -4.24
C ILE A 194 6.18 14.87 -3.38
N HIS A 195 7.19 15.46 -4.00
CA HIS A 195 8.48 15.64 -3.35
C HIS A 195 8.53 16.87 -2.48
N ASP A 196 9.27 16.76 -1.37
CA ASP A 196 9.73 17.86 -0.52
C ASP A 196 8.64 18.88 -0.14
N ILE A 197 7.51 18.38 0.36
CA ILE A 197 6.43 19.24 0.83
C ILE A 197 6.87 19.90 2.15
N GLN A 198 7.05 21.21 2.13
CA GLN A 198 7.51 21.97 3.29
C GLN A 198 6.44 22.02 4.40
N PRO A 199 6.82 22.21 5.68
CA PRO A 199 5.86 22.42 6.76
C PRO A 199 4.83 23.50 6.43
N LYS A 200 3.54 23.18 6.62
CA LYS A 200 2.37 24.04 6.32
C LYS A 200 2.12 24.28 4.83
N GLU A 201 2.97 23.79 3.94
CA GLU A 201 2.75 23.88 2.50
C GLU A 201 1.57 23.01 2.06
N THR A 202 0.84 23.50 1.06
CA THR A 202 -0.26 22.78 0.40
C THR A 202 0.06 22.59 -1.07
N ARG A 203 -0.03 21.35 -1.56
CA ARG A 203 0.16 20.99 -2.97
C ARG A 203 -1.13 20.43 -3.55
N LYS A 204 -1.41 20.77 -4.81
CA LYS A 204 -2.51 20.17 -5.57
C LYS A 204 -2.00 18.95 -6.33
N VAL A 205 -2.76 17.87 -6.24
CA VAL A 205 -2.53 16.62 -7.00
C VAL A 205 -3.69 16.42 -7.96
N THR A 206 -3.41 15.91 -9.16
CA THR A 206 -4.42 15.68 -10.18
C THR A 206 -4.15 14.36 -10.90
N PHE A 207 -5.16 13.50 -10.93
CA PHE A 207 -5.16 12.23 -11.64
C PHE A 207 -6.09 12.30 -12.86
N MET A 208 -5.70 11.67 -13.96
CA MET A 208 -6.49 11.52 -15.18
C MET A 208 -6.81 10.04 -15.34
N VAL A 209 -7.95 9.61 -14.82
CA VAL A 209 -8.41 8.22 -14.89
C VAL A 209 -9.12 8.01 -16.22
N GLN A 210 -8.55 7.15 -17.06
CA GLN A 210 -9.14 6.82 -18.36
C GLN A 210 -10.34 5.91 -18.17
N LEU A 211 -11.37 6.05 -18.99
CA LEU A 211 -12.58 5.22 -18.85
C LEU A 211 -12.32 3.73 -19.02
N TRP A 212 -11.35 3.36 -19.87
CA TRP A 212 -10.98 1.96 -20.07
C TRP A 212 -10.34 1.32 -18.80
N GLU A 213 -9.75 2.11 -17.91
CA GLU A 213 -9.23 1.62 -16.61
C GLU A 213 -10.34 1.20 -15.65
N LEU A 214 -11.58 1.61 -15.90
CA LEU A 214 -12.77 1.26 -15.13
C LEU A 214 -13.55 0.08 -15.74
N GLU A 215 -13.16 -0.38 -16.93
CA GLU A 215 -13.77 -1.51 -17.61
C GLU A 215 -13.43 -2.84 -16.90
N TYR A 216 -14.28 -3.82 -17.12
CA TYR A 216 -14.02 -5.21 -16.78
C TYR A 216 -14.27 -6.09 -17.99
N TYR A 217 -13.64 -7.26 -18.03
CA TYR A 217 -13.89 -8.23 -19.09
C TYR A 217 -15.20 -8.99 -18.80
N ASP A 218 -16.16 -8.86 -19.70
CA ASP A 218 -17.43 -9.56 -19.62
C ASP A 218 -17.35 -10.87 -20.40
N VAL A 219 -17.38 -12.00 -19.68
CA VAL A 219 -17.24 -13.34 -20.27
C VAL A 219 -18.40 -13.73 -21.19
N ILE A 220 -19.58 -13.09 -21.05
CA ILE A 220 -20.75 -13.40 -21.86
C ILE A 220 -20.64 -12.72 -23.23
N SER A 221 -20.24 -11.47 -23.28
CA SER A 221 -20.08 -10.71 -24.51
C SER A 221 -18.65 -10.72 -25.05
N GLU A 222 -17.72 -11.40 -24.37
CA GLU A 222 -16.31 -11.58 -24.72
C GLU A 222 -15.58 -10.26 -25.03
N ARG A 223 -15.85 -9.22 -24.25
CA ARG A 223 -15.26 -7.87 -24.43
C ARG A 223 -15.12 -7.10 -23.13
N MET A 224 -14.28 -6.05 -23.17
CA MET A 224 -14.19 -5.06 -22.11
C MET A 224 -15.44 -4.18 -22.09
N ILE A 225 -16.04 -4.00 -20.91
CA ILE A 225 -17.26 -3.22 -20.70
C ILE A 225 -17.04 -2.19 -19.60
N LEU A 226 -17.33 -0.93 -19.91
CA LEU A 226 -17.59 0.10 -18.90
C LEU A 226 -19.04 -0.06 -18.44
N GLU A 227 -19.24 -0.42 -17.20
CA GLU A 227 -20.55 -0.57 -16.59
C GLU A 227 -21.10 0.80 -16.17
N ASP A 228 -22.33 1.11 -16.58
CA ASP A 228 -23.00 2.33 -16.14
C ASP A 228 -23.31 2.30 -14.63
N GLY A 229 -23.43 3.48 -14.02
CA GLY A 229 -23.82 3.66 -12.63
C GLY A 229 -22.71 4.24 -11.75
N THR A 230 -22.76 3.97 -10.47
CA THR A 230 -22.03 4.71 -9.43
C THR A 230 -20.62 4.17 -9.22
N TYR A 231 -19.63 5.04 -9.35
CA TYR A 231 -18.23 4.81 -9.00
C TYR A 231 -17.84 5.71 -7.83
N GLN A 232 -17.23 5.10 -6.83
CA GLN A 232 -16.73 5.80 -5.66
C GLN A 232 -15.21 5.97 -5.79
N PHE A 233 -14.76 7.20 -5.90
CA PHE A 233 -13.35 7.55 -5.90
C PHE A 233 -12.90 7.89 -4.48
N MET A 234 -11.72 7.42 -4.09
CA MET A 234 -11.19 7.54 -2.75
C MET A 234 -9.71 7.90 -2.84
N ALA A 235 -9.29 8.98 -2.18
CA ALA A 235 -7.89 9.37 -2.12
C ALA A 235 -7.37 9.30 -0.68
N GLY A 236 -6.14 8.84 -0.52
CA GLY A 236 -5.53 8.71 0.78
C GLY A 236 -4.10 8.19 0.76
N ALA A 237 -3.59 7.87 1.94
CA ALA A 237 -2.20 7.43 2.15
C ALA A 237 -2.02 5.91 1.98
N SER A 238 -3.11 5.13 2.00
CA SER A 238 -3.10 3.68 1.78
C SER A 238 -4.46 3.17 1.35
N SER A 239 -4.57 1.88 1.05
CA SER A 239 -5.86 1.24 0.71
C SER A 239 -6.88 1.24 1.86
N GLN A 240 -6.49 1.51 3.09
CA GLN A 240 -7.38 1.59 4.26
C GLN A 240 -7.41 2.98 4.91
N ASP A 241 -6.39 3.80 4.71
CA ASP A 241 -6.39 5.20 5.13
C ASP A 241 -6.84 6.08 3.95
N LEU A 242 -8.16 6.23 3.83
CA LEU A 242 -8.84 6.92 2.74
C LEU A 242 -9.52 8.18 3.28
N SER A 243 -8.79 9.28 3.25
CA SER A 243 -9.20 10.55 3.84
C SER A 243 -10.31 11.27 3.06
N LEU A 244 -10.40 11.03 1.74
CA LEU A 244 -11.36 11.70 0.87
C LEU A 244 -12.16 10.67 0.05
N ILE A 245 -13.49 10.81 0.08
CA ILE A 245 -14.40 9.93 -0.67
C ILE A 245 -15.36 10.79 -1.48
N HIS A 246 -15.48 10.52 -2.77
CA HIS A 246 -16.39 11.19 -3.68
C HIS A 246 -17.07 10.20 -4.63
N ILE A 247 -18.31 10.49 -5.03
CA ILE A 247 -19.13 9.64 -5.90
C ILE A 247 -19.27 10.29 -7.28
N SER A 248 -19.08 9.51 -8.35
CA SER A 248 -19.28 9.91 -9.74
C SER A 248 -20.03 8.83 -10.51
N GLU A 249 -20.79 9.24 -11.53
CA GLU A 249 -21.52 8.34 -12.43
C GLU A 249 -20.99 8.50 -13.86
N PRO A 250 -19.87 7.86 -14.23
CA PRO A 250 -19.42 7.86 -15.60
C PRO A 250 -20.35 7.00 -16.47
N THR A 251 -20.73 7.51 -17.63
CA THR A 251 -21.49 6.78 -18.63
C THR A 251 -20.84 6.97 -19.99
N ARG A 252 -20.84 5.95 -20.87
CA ARG A 252 -20.32 6.10 -22.24
C ARG A 252 -21.04 7.22 -23.01
N ARG A 253 -22.33 7.42 -22.77
CA ARG A 253 -23.15 8.45 -23.44
C ARG A 253 -22.75 9.89 -23.08
N SER A 254 -22.04 10.08 -21.99
CA SER A 254 -21.60 11.42 -21.55
C SER A 254 -20.34 11.92 -22.26
N TYR A 255 -19.76 11.14 -23.18
CA TYR A 255 -18.45 11.39 -23.78
C TYR A 255 -18.44 11.36 -25.32
N ILE A 256 -19.64 11.33 -25.98
CA ILE A 256 -19.82 11.45 -27.43
C ILE A 256 -20.01 12.89 -27.81
#